data_e45bd2e55aebd5415835cbb9d6883417
#
_entry.id   e45bd2e55aebd5415835cbb9d6883417
#
_cell.length_a   1.000
_cell.length_b   1.000
_cell.length_c   1.000
_cell.angle_alpha   90.00
_cell.angle_beta   90.00
_cell.angle_gamma   90.00
#
_symmetry.space_group_name_H-M   'P 1'
#
loop_
_entity.id
_entity.type
_entity.pdbx_description
1 polymer ?
#
loop_
_entity_poly.entity_id
_entity_poly.type
_entity_poly.pdbx_seq_one_letter_code
_entity_poly.pdbx_strand_id
1 'polypeptide(L)'
;MKGKIIIAGIGPGSPDDITPAVLHAVREADAVVGYKYYFQFVTPYLKAGCECIDTGMKRERDRAEQAFLLAQEGKTVVVISSGDAGIYGMAPLIYEMQQSTSSSEGRDIDSAIDIEVLPGISAFQKAASLLGAPIGHDLCVISLSDLMTPWEVIERRIRAAAEGDFVTAVYNPKSNGRYWQLYRLQELFLQRRAATTPVGYVRQAGRDEQEVKTTTLADFDPEDVDMFTVIIIGNSQSYVADGKFITPRGYYREPSGGAEKPGQQIMMQSFRTIEGELHRQDYPLGHKWALLHAIHTTADFDMEQILSTDDQAVERLYNKVKDGRLKTIVTDVTMVTSGIRKGALQRLGIEAKCYLGDPRVAQMGDTLGITRTQAGIRLAVEEHPDALFAFGNAPTALMELCDLIRKGKARPAGIIAAPVGFVHVCESKHMVKPFHDIPKIIVEGRKGGSNLAATLCNAILTFDDAEQLKPGRDL
;
A
#
# COMPACT_ATOMS: atom_id res chain seq x y z
N MET A 1 -17.59 11.25 52.69
CA MET A 1 -17.21 10.35 51.57
C MET A 1 -16.50 11.20 50.53
N LYS A 2 -15.45 10.68 49.88
CA LYS A 2 -14.82 11.40 48.78
C LYS A 2 -15.81 11.41 47.59
N GLY A 3 -15.84 12.50 46.86
CA GLY A 3 -16.65 12.62 45.67
C GLY A 3 -16.07 11.83 44.48
N LYS A 4 -16.71 11.96 43.33
CA LYS A 4 -16.37 11.26 42.08
C LYS A 4 -16.36 12.24 40.91
N ILE A 5 -15.46 12.04 39.97
CA ILE A 5 -15.46 12.74 38.69
C ILE A 5 -15.89 11.77 37.59
N ILE A 6 -16.92 12.15 36.84
CA ILE A 6 -17.39 11.43 35.65
C ILE A 6 -17.13 12.30 34.43
N ILE A 7 -16.29 11.84 33.52
CA ILE A 7 -15.98 12.55 32.27
C ILE A 7 -16.90 12.01 31.20
N ALA A 8 -17.84 12.80 30.74
CA ALA A 8 -18.95 12.37 29.92
C ALA A 8 -18.86 12.92 28.48
N GLY A 9 -18.76 12.05 27.51
CA GLY A 9 -18.90 12.38 26.09
C GLY A 9 -20.37 12.58 25.72
N ILE A 10 -20.79 13.82 25.47
CA ILE A 10 -22.19 14.17 25.21
C ILE A 10 -22.60 14.09 23.73
N GLY A 11 -21.79 13.45 22.90
CA GLY A 11 -22.06 13.40 21.45
C GLY A 11 -21.76 14.70 20.71
N PRO A 12 -21.95 14.72 19.36
CA PRO A 12 -21.52 15.84 18.52
C PRO A 12 -22.49 17.02 18.52
N GLY A 13 -23.71 16.86 19.05
CA GLY A 13 -24.65 17.98 19.16
C GLY A 13 -26.13 17.66 19.05
N SER A 14 -26.53 16.41 18.81
CA SER A 14 -27.92 15.98 18.90
C SER A 14 -28.21 15.35 20.27
N PRO A 15 -29.36 15.63 20.91
CA PRO A 15 -29.81 14.90 22.08
C PRO A 15 -29.90 13.38 21.88
N ASP A 16 -30.25 12.94 20.68
CA ASP A 16 -30.36 11.53 20.31
C ASP A 16 -28.96 10.81 20.26
N ASP A 17 -27.90 11.57 20.18
CA ASP A 17 -26.51 11.05 20.16
C ASP A 17 -25.91 10.96 21.59
N ILE A 18 -26.66 11.35 22.62
CA ILE A 18 -26.24 11.21 24.04
C ILE A 18 -26.53 9.79 24.50
N THR A 19 -25.52 9.08 24.99
CA THR A 19 -25.73 7.71 25.48
C THR A 19 -26.58 7.66 26.75
N PRO A 20 -27.35 6.58 26.98
CA PRO A 20 -28.13 6.43 28.21
C PRO A 20 -27.31 6.52 29.50
N ALA A 21 -26.06 6.02 29.47
CA ALA A 21 -25.12 6.09 30.60
C ALA A 21 -24.78 7.55 30.93
N VAL A 22 -24.49 8.37 29.93
CA VAL A 22 -24.22 9.80 30.11
C VAL A 22 -25.45 10.55 30.63
N LEU A 23 -26.64 10.26 30.09
CA LEU A 23 -27.90 10.86 30.57
C LEU A 23 -28.16 10.50 32.03
N HIS A 24 -27.87 9.25 32.44
CA HIS A 24 -28.00 8.84 33.84
C HIS A 24 -27.03 9.60 34.74
N ALA A 25 -25.74 9.68 34.34
CA ALA A 25 -24.73 10.41 35.12
C ALA A 25 -25.09 11.90 35.26
N VAL A 26 -25.57 12.54 34.20
CA VAL A 26 -26.02 13.96 34.22
C VAL A 26 -27.20 14.18 35.17
N ARG A 27 -28.16 13.24 35.21
CA ARG A 27 -29.31 13.33 36.11
C ARG A 27 -28.97 13.21 37.60
N GLU A 28 -27.95 12.43 37.91
CA GLU A 28 -27.50 12.19 39.27
C GLU A 28 -26.38 13.17 39.75
N ALA A 29 -25.86 14.00 38.82
CA ALA A 29 -24.77 14.92 39.11
C ALA A 29 -25.13 15.95 40.21
N ASP A 30 -24.23 16.21 41.15
CA ASP A 30 -24.30 17.32 42.09
C ASP A 30 -23.78 18.60 41.44
N ALA A 31 -22.80 18.45 40.52
CA ALA A 31 -22.28 19.53 39.72
C ALA A 31 -21.96 19.07 38.29
N VAL A 32 -22.17 19.95 37.31
CA VAL A 32 -21.74 19.77 35.92
C VAL A 32 -20.78 20.87 35.55
N VAL A 33 -19.60 20.48 35.06
CA VAL A 33 -18.54 21.41 34.64
C VAL A 33 -18.35 21.29 33.14
N GLY A 34 -18.34 22.42 32.41
CA GLY A 34 -18.26 22.37 30.97
C GLY A 34 -18.02 23.71 30.31
N TYR A 35 -17.98 23.72 28.99
CA TYR A 35 -18.05 24.94 28.18
C TYR A 35 -19.51 25.36 28.01
N LYS A 36 -19.81 26.65 28.16
CA LYS A 36 -21.15 27.20 28.16
C LYS A 36 -22.06 26.71 27.04
N TYR A 37 -21.52 26.61 25.82
CA TYR A 37 -22.27 26.18 24.67
C TYR A 37 -22.78 24.72 24.79
N TYR A 38 -22.12 23.85 25.56
CA TYR A 38 -22.51 22.45 25.72
C TYR A 38 -23.61 22.24 26.75
N PHE A 39 -23.85 23.19 27.63
CA PHE A 39 -24.89 23.08 28.64
C PHE A 39 -26.28 22.98 28.01
N GLN A 40 -26.54 23.62 26.86
CA GLN A 40 -27.83 23.53 26.18
C GLN A 40 -28.26 22.09 25.86
N PHE A 41 -27.33 21.18 25.68
CA PHE A 41 -27.62 19.76 25.37
C PHE A 41 -27.93 18.94 26.61
N VAL A 42 -27.50 19.34 27.80
CA VAL A 42 -27.66 18.58 29.05
C VAL A 42 -28.60 19.23 30.07
N THR A 43 -28.82 20.54 30.00
CA THR A 43 -29.70 21.31 30.93
C THR A 43 -31.09 20.69 31.10
N PRO A 44 -31.77 20.17 30.07
CA PRO A 44 -33.10 19.56 30.24
C PRO A 44 -33.10 18.31 31.13
N TYR A 45 -31.96 17.71 31.39
CA TYR A 45 -31.83 16.46 32.12
C TYR A 45 -31.25 16.63 33.55
N LEU A 46 -30.85 17.85 33.92
CA LEU A 46 -30.24 18.11 35.23
C LEU A 46 -31.28 18.01 36.34
N LYS A 47 -30.88 17.46 37.50
CA LYS A 47 -31.69 17.49 38.70
C LYS A 47 -31.81 18.89 39.30
N ALA A 48 -32.85 19.15 40.02
CA ALA A 48 -33.01 20.41 40.78
C ALA A 48 -31.87 20.63 41.74
N GLY A 49 -31.26 21.83 41.71
CA GLY A 49 -30.13 22.18 42.56
C GLY A 49 -28.76 21.72 42.07
N CYS A 50 -28.66 21.12 40.86
CA CYS A 50 -27.36 20.81 40.24
C CYS A 50 -26.60 22.10 39.94
N GLU A 51 -25.35 22.17 40.37
CA GLU A 51 -24.46 23.31 40.14
C GLU A 51 -23.86 23.25 38.72
N CYS A 52 -24.00 24.32 37.95
CA CYS A 52 -23.47 24.42 36.58
C CYS A 52 -22.31 25.40 36.52
N ILE A 53 -21.13 24.90 36.18
CA ILE A 53 -19.89 25.72 36.13
C ILE A 53 -19.40 25.85 34.71
N ASP A 54 -19.52 27.06 34.17
CA ASP A 54 -18.93 27.44 32.89
C ASP A 54 -17.55 28.06 33.11
N THR A 55 -16.53 27.49 32.48
CA THR A 55 -15.15 27.98 32.57
C THR A 55 -14.69 28.75 31.33
N GLY A 56 -15.56 28.93 30.34
CA GLY A 56 -15.22 29.61 29.09
C GLY A 56 -14.41 28.76 28.09
N MET A 57 -14.17 29.35 26.92
CA MET A 57 -13.38 28.73 25.85
C MET A 57 -11.86 28.82 26.15
N LYS A 58 -11.09 27.80 25.77
CA LYS A 58 -9.63 27.67 25.99
C LYS A 58 -9.22 27.69 27.47
N ARG A 59 -10.10 27.26 28.35
CA ARG A 59 -9.86 27.13 29.80
C ARG A 59 -10.05 25.69 30.27
N GLU A 60 -9.51 24.75 29.51
CA GLU A 60 -9.63 23.30 29.80
C GLU A 60 -8.99 22.95 31.16
N ARG A 61 -7.86 23.58 31.51
CA ARG A 61 -7.19 23.39 32.80
C ARG A 61 -8.05 23.86 33.98
N ASP A 62 -8.60 25.05 33.88
CA ASP A 62 -9.50 25.62 34.91
C ASP A 62 -10.71 24.71 35.09
N ARG A 63 -11.25 24.15 33.98
CA ARG A 63 -12.37 23.20 34.00
C ARG A 63 -12.03 21.92 34.77
N ALA A 64 -10.85 21.37 34.54
CA ALA A 64 -10.38 20.19 35.24
C ALA A 64 -10.13 20.50 36.74
N GLU A 65 -9.50 21.64 37.09
CA GLU A 65 -9.28 22.06 38.48
C GLU A 65 -10.60 22.23 39.25
N GLN A 66 -11.60 22.89 38.64
CA GLN A 66 -12.93 23.02 39.25
C GLN A 66 -13.59 21.66 39.53
N ALA A 67 -13.44 20.69 38.62
CA ALA A 67 -13.96 19.35 38.82
C ALA A 67 -13.31 18.66 40.04
N PHE A 68 -11.99 18.79 40.19
CA PHE A 68 -11.29 18.23 41.35
C PHE A 68 -11.68 18.91 42.66
N LEU A 69 -11.81 20.24 42.69
CA LEU A 69 -12.22 21.00 43.88
C LEU A 69 -13.60 20.53 44.38
N LEU A 70 -14.57 20.43 43.50
CA LEU A 70 -15.93 19.98 43.82
C LEU A 70 -15.96 18.52 44.27
N ALA A 71 -15.15 17.65 43.65
CA ALA A 71 -15.07 16.27 44.07
C ALA A 71 -14.39 16.11 45.46
N GLN A 72 -13.43 16.98 45.79
CA GLN A 72 -12.85 17.03 47.15
C GLN A 72 -13.89 17.43 48.23
N GLU A 73 -14.88 18.24 47.85
CA GLU A 73 -16.03 18.56 48.72
C GLU A 73 -17.02 17.39 48.89
N GLY A 74 -16.78 16.26 48.21
CA GLY A 74 -17.64 15.06 48.31
C GLY A 74 -18.76 15.01 47.26
N LYS A 75 -18.74 15.89 46.25
CA LYS A 75 -19.74 15.93 45.16
C LYS A 75 -19.47 14.92 44.07
N THR A 76 -20.55 14.44 43.42
CA THR A 76 -20.47 13.74 42.14
C THR A 76 -20.46 14.78 41.02
N VAL A 77 -19.32 14.90 40.36
CA VAL A 77 -19.06 15.94 39.33
C VAL A 77 -19.05 15.31 37.97
N VAL A 78 -19.87 15.83 37.04
CA VAL A 78 -19.85 15.43 35.62
C VAL A 78 -19.13 16.50 34.80
N VAL A 79 -18.02 16.12 34.16
CA VAL A 79 -17.31 16.98 33.20
C VAL A 79 -17.79 16.64 31.80
N ILE A 80 -18.53 17.56 31.19
CA ILE A 80 -19.06 17.34 29.83
C ILE A 80 -18.04 17.71 28.74
N SER A 81 -17.91 16.81 27.75
CA SER A 81 -17.06 16.97 26.59
C SER A 81 -17.86 16.70 25.33
N SER A 82 -17.74 17.58 24.31
CA SER A 82 -18.38 17.36 23.02
C SER A 82 -17.80 16.14 22.34
N GLY A 83 -18.60 15.36 21.63
CA GLY A 83 -18.22 14.12 21.00
C GLY A 83 -17.93 13.04 22.03
N ASP A 84 -16.80 12.36 21.88
CA ASP A 84 -16.26 11.41 22.85
C ASP A 84 -15.25 12.09 23.78
N ALA A 85 -15.27 11.75 25.06
CA ALA A 85 -14.42 12.36 26.06
C ALA A 85 -12.92 11.96 25.93
N GLY A 86 -12.62 10.82 25.31
CA GLY A 86 -11.28 10.30 25.10
C GLY A 86 -10.63 10.72 23.78
N ILE A 87 -11.45 11.16 22.78
CA ILE A 87 -10.95 11.54 21.45
C ILE A 87 -10.80 13.06 21.36
N TYR A 88 -9.60 13.57 21.59
CA TYR A 88 -9.31 15.02 21.69
C TYR A 88 -10.19 15.76 22.70
N GLY A 89 -10.74 15.03 23.69
CA GLY A 89 -11.64 15.52 24.72
C GLY A 89 -10.94 15.75 26.05
N MET A 90 -11.75 15.83 27.13
CA MET A 90 -11.28 16.20 28.49
C MET A 90 -10.60 15.07 29.25
N ALA A 91 -10.80 13.79 28.87
CA ALA A 91 -10.31 12.66 29.67
C ALA A 91 -8.79 12.63 29.86
N PRO A 92 -7.96 12.81 28.81
CA PRO A 92 -6.51 12.82 29.00
C PRO A 92 -6.06 13.89 29.99
N LEU A 93 -6.58 15.11 29.87
CA LEU A 93 -6.20 16.22 30.74
C LEU A 93 -6.53 15.97 32.22
N ILE A 94 -7.69 15.38 32.52
CA ILE A 94 -8.09 15.08 33.89
C ILE A 94 -7.19 14.00 34.49
N TYR A 95 -6.84 12.96 33.73
CA TYR A 95 -5.88 11.96 34.19
C TYR A 95 -4.45 12.51 34.36
N GLU A 96 -3.98 13.36 33.43
CA GLU A 96 -2.69 14.03 33.56
C GLU A 96 -2.65 14.91 34.80
N MET A 97 -3.73 15.64 35.10
CA MET A 97 -3.84 16.48 36.28
C MET A 97 -3.88 15.67 37.58
N GLN A 98 -4.56 14.52 37.61
CA GLN A 98 -4.56 13.60 38.74
C GLN A 98 -3.14 13.07 39.06
N GLN A 99 -2.30 12.88 38.06
CA GLN A 99 -0.92 12.43 38.23
C GLN A 99 0.04 13.57 38.63
N SER A 100 -0.35 14.84 38.39
CA SER A 100 0.48 15.98 38.77
C SER A 100 0.23 16.33 40.25
N THR A 101 1.32 16.51 41.00
CA THR A 101 1.25 16.76 42.45
C THR A 101 0.82 18.19 42.81
N SER A 102 0.58 19.07 41.83
CA SER A 102 0.19 20.47 42.08
C SER A 102 -0.69 21.03 40.97
N SER A 103 -1.75 21.76 41.36
CA SER A 103 -2.55 22.58 40.45
C SER A 103 -1.77 23.80 39.96
N SER A 104 -2.31 24.51 38.96
CA SER A 104 -1.74 25.77 38.46
C SER A 104 -1.66 26.88 39.50
N GLU A 105 -2.44 26.77 40.59
CA GLU A 105 -2.44 27.70 41.73
C GLU A 105 -1.71 27.14 42.99
N GLY A 106 -0.97 26.00 42.85
CA GLY A 106 -0.24 25.40 43.97
C GLY A 106 -1.15 24.65 44.97
N ARG A 107 -2.38 24.27 44.57
CA ARG A 107 -3.29 23.50 45.38
C ARG A 107 -3.05 22.00 45.20
N ASP A 108 -3.10 21.24 46.30
CA ASP A 108 -2.96 19.79 46.25
C ASP A 108 -4.20 19.15 45.60
N ILE A 109 -4.00 18.38 44.55
CA ILE A 109 -5.03 17.55 43.92
C ILE A 109 -5.02 16.19 44.56
N ASP A 110 -6.16 15.78 45.12
CA ASP A 110 -6.29 14.47 45.76
C ASP A 110 -6.30 13.35 44.69
N SER A 111 -5.19 12.64 44.60
CA SER A 111 -5.02 11.51 43.66
C SER A 111 -5.94 10.31 43.96
N ALA A 112 -6.65 10.32 45.12
CA ALA A 112 -7.56 9.24 45.49
C ALA A 112 -9.03 9.50 45.08
N ILE A 113 -9.31 10.57 44.34
CA ILE A 113 -10.63 10.79 43.76
C ILE A 113 -10.88 9.76 42.67
N ASP A 114 -12.05 9.11 42.69
CA ASP A 114 -12.47 8.15 41.67
C ASP A 114 -12.84 8.88 40.39
N ILE A 115 -12.28 8.41 39.23
CA ILE A 115 -12.51 8.96 37.93
C ILE A 115 -13.10 7.88 37.02
N GLU A 116 -14.26 8.19 36.42
CA GLU A 116 -14.90 7.34 35.42
C GLU A 116 -15.02 8.08 34.09
N VAL A 117 -14.77 7.38 32.97
CA VAL A 117 -14.98 7.91 31.61
C VAL A 117 -16.18 7.24 30.98
N LEU A 118 -17.17 8.02 30.61
CA LEU A 118 -18.31 7.56 29.84
C LEU A 118 -18.13 7.98 28.38
N PRO A 119 -18.06 7.01 27.44
CA PRO A 119 -17.84 7.31 26.03
C PRO A 119 -19.05 8.02 25.42
N GLY A 120 -18.79 8.83 24.39
CA GLY A 120 -19.78 9.47 23.55
C GLY A 120 -19.61 9.17 22.07
N ILE A 121 -20.57 9.52 21.26
CA ILE A 121 -20.46 9.42 19.80
C ILE A 121 -19.51 10.52 19.32
N SER A 122 -18.38 10.13 18.72
CA SER A 122 -17.42 11.09 18.18
C SER A 122 -17.94 11.80 16.94
N ALA A 123 -17.49 13.03 16.72
CA ALA A 123 -17.89 13.80 15.55
C ALA A 123 -17.55 13.10 14.21
N PHE A 124 -16.42 12.36 14.12
CA PHE A 124 -16.09 11.61 12.91
C PHE A 124 -17.03 10.43 12.66
N GLN A 125 -17.53 9.77 13.71
CA GLN A 125 -18.53 8.69 13.59
C GLN A 125 -19.86 9.23 13.06
N LYS A 126 -20.30 10.37 13.59
CA LYS A 126 -21.51 11.05 13.09
C LYS A 126 -21.31 11.52 11.65
N ALA A 127 -20.18 12.14 11.34
CA ALA A 127 -19.85 12.54 9.98
C ALA A 127 -19.84 11.34 9.01
N ALA A 128 -19.25 10.22 9.40
CA ALA A 128 -19.23 9.00 8.61
C ALA A 128 -20.64 8.47 8.32
N SER A 129 -21.52 8.44 9.31
CA SER A 129 -22.92 7.97 9.14
C SER A 129 -23.72 8.86 8.18
N LEU A 130 -23.43 10.15 8.14
CA LEU A 130 -24.08 11.10 7.23
C LEU A 130 -23.57 10.97 5.79
N LEU A 131 -22.27 10.68 5.64
CA LEU A 131 -21.62 10.46 4.33
C LEU A 131 -21.97 9.10 3.73
N GLY A 132 -22.26 8.09 4.53
CA GLY A 132 -22.52 6.70 4.12
C GLY A 132 -21.78 5.70 4.97
N ALA A 133 -20.78 5.02 4.42
CA ALA A 133 -19.93 4.06 5.13
C ALA A 133 -18.44 4.24 4.78
N PRO A 134 -17.84 5.45 4.95
CA PRO A 134 -16.46 5.72 4.56
C PRO A 134 -15.41 5.05 5.47
N ILE A 135 -15.77 4.73 6.72
CA ILE A 135 -14.86 4.16 7.74
C ILE A 135 -15.03 2.64 7.90
N GLY A 136 -15.42 1.96 6.83
CA GLY A 136 -15.62 0.50 6.85
C GLY A 136 -14.32 -0.32 6.91
N HIS A 137 -13.15 0.31 6.81
CA HIS A 137 -11.82 -0.29 6.86
C HIS A 137 -10.95 0.39 7.93
N ASP A 138 -9.62 0.10 7.93
CA ASP A 138 -8.69 0.67 8.89
C ASP A 138 -8.70 2.19 8.86
N LEU A 139 -8.78 2.79 10.05
CA LEU A 139 -9.01 4.23 10.25
C LEU A 139 -7.89 4.86 11.05
N CYS A 140 -7.41 6.00 10.57
CA CYS A 140 -6.53 6.91 11.29
C CYS A 140 -7.28 8.20 11.64
N VAL A 141 -7.10 8.70 12.87
CA VAL A 141 -7.69 9.98 13.31
C VAL A 141 -6.56 10.96 13.61
N ILE A 142 -6.55 12.10 12.93
CA ILE A 142 -5.50 13.12 13.02
C ILE A 142 -6.11 14.48 13.38
N SER A 143 -5.53 15.17 14.36
CA SER A 143 -5.82 16.58 14.62
C SER A 143 -4.75 17.47 14.00
N LEU A 144 -5.14 18.51 13.26
CA LEU A 144 -4.24 19.52 12.74
C LEU A 144 -3.91 20.63 13.75
N SER A 145 -4.39 20.50 15.00
CA SER A 145 -4.06 21.47 16.04
C SER A 145 -2.59 21.34 16.47
N ASP A 146 -1.84 22.40 16.24
CA ASP A 146 -0.41 22.54 16.56
C ASP A 146 -0.15 23.27 17.89
N LEU A 147 -1.19 23.48 18.71
CA LEU A 147 -1.07 24.14 20.00
C LEU A 147 -0.27 23.32 21.02
N MET A 148 -0.46 22.00 21.03
CA MET A 148 0.15 21.06 21.99
C MET A 148 1.12 20.09 21.30
N THR A 149 1.09 20.01 19.98
CA THR A 149 1.89 19.05 19.20
C THR A 149 2.65 19.83 18.12
N PRO A 150 3.99 19.75 18.05
CA PRO A 150 4.76 20.41 17.00
C PRO A 150 4.32 19.96 15.60
N TRP A 151 4.34 20.89 14.64
CA TRP A 151 3.89 20.60 13.27
C TRP A 151 4.64 19.45 12.61
N GLU A 152 5.93 19.34 12.84
CA GLU A 152 6.77 18.28 12.28
C GLU A 152 6.29 16.86 12.69
N VAL A 153 5.72 16.75 13.90
CA VAL A 153 5.13 15.51 14.38
C VAL A 153 3.81 15.23 13.67
N ILE A 154 2.99 16.28 13.48
CA ILE A 154 1.71 16.17 12.77
C ILE A 154 1.96 15.80 11.30
N GLU A 155 2.89 16.48 10.61
CA GLU A 155 3.23 16.18 9.21
C GLU A 155 3.74 14.76 9.04
N ARG A 156 4.57 14.25 9.95
CA ARG A 156 5.03 12.85 9.93
C ARG A 156 3.86 11.85 10.04
N ARG A 157 2.88 12.15 10.89
CA ARG A 157 1.67 11.32 11.03
C ARG A 157 0.80 11.37 9.77
N ILE A 158 0.66 12.53 9.14
CA ILE A 158 -0.04 12.69 7.86
C ILE A 158 0.63 11.85 6.76
N ARG A 159 1.96 11.89 6.64
CA ARG A 159 2.71 11.08 5.67
C ARG A 159 2.49 9.57 5.90
N ALA A 160 2.60 9.13 7.16
CA ALA A 160 2.37 7.73 7.51
C ALA A 160 0.93 7.28 7.20
N ALA A 161 -0.07 8.13 7.46
CA ALA A 161 -1.47 7.82 7.14
C ALA A 161 -1.71 7.73 5.62
N ALA A 162 -1.09 8.63 4.83
CA ALA A 162 -1.17 8.61 3.38
C ALA A 162 -0.46 7.39 2.78
N GLU A 163 0.72 7.04 3.28
CA GLU A 163 1.53 5.91 2.82
C GLU A 163 0.94 4.56 3.25
N GLY A 164 0.41 4.45 4.46
CA GLY A 164 -0.25 3.25 4.98
C GLY A 164 -1.66 3.01 4.42
N ASP A 165 -2.14 3.85 3.52
CA ASP A 165 -3.46 3.77 2.88
C ASP A 165 -4.65 3.71 3.85
N PHE A 166 -4.54 4.36 5.02
CA PHE A 166 -5.64 4.45 6.00
C PHE A 166 -6.73 5.41 5.53
N VAL A 167 -8.00 5.04 5.73
CA VAL A 167 -9.05 6.06 5.78
C VAL A 167 -8.69 7.05 6.88
N THR A 168 -8.75 8.35 6.62
CA THR A 168 -8.24 9.34 7.57
C THR A 168 -9.32 10.36 7.94
N ALA A 169 -9.67 10.39 9.23
CA ALA A 169 -10.52 11.44 9.79
C ALA A 169 -9.67 12.60 10.33
N VAL A 170 -9.97 13.81 9.88
CA VAL A 170 -9.21 15.03 10.22
C VAL A 170 -10.03 15.92 11.13
N TYR A 171 -9.50 16.21 12.31
CA TYR A 171 -10.04 17.14 13.31
C TYR A 171 -9.30 18.46 13.29
N ASN A 172 -10.01 19.51 13.73
CA ASN A 172 -9.46 20.86 13.81
C ASN A 172 -8.81 21.29 12.50
N PRO A 173 -9.49 21.18 11.35
CA PRO A 173 -8.86 21.36 10.04
C PRO A 173 -8.39 22.80 9.84
N LYS A 174 -9.11 23.80 10.36
CA LYS A 174 -8.82 25.21 10.14
C LYS A 174 -9.19 26.06 11.37
N SER A 175 -8.49 27.16 11.59
CA SER A 175 -8.83 28.24 12.53
C SER A 175 -8.27 29.56 12.03
N ASN A 176 -8.59 30.68 12.67
CA ASN A 176 -8.11 32.02 12.26
C ASN A 176 -6.59 32.14 12.13
N GLY A 177 -5.82 31.41 12.95
CA GLY A 177 -4.35 31.40 12.90
C GLY A 177 -3.73 30.16 12.29
N ARG A 178 -4.54 29.20 11.85
CA ARG A 178 -4.10 27.92 11.32
C ARG A 178 -4.94 27.57 10.09
N TYR A 179 -4.36 27.73 8.90
CA TYR A 179 -5.05 27.52 7.61
C TYR A 179 -4.19 26.73 6.62
N TRP A 180 -2.89 26.96 6.56
CA TRP A 180 -1.97 26.37 5.59
C TRP A 180 -1.73 24.89 5.84
N GLN A 181 -1.93 24.39 7.05
CA GLN A 181 -1.74 23.01 7.44
C GLN A 181 -2.67 22.06 6.64
N LEU A 182 -3.87 22.51 6.33
CA LEU A 182 -4.82 21.74 5.55
C LEU A 182 -4.42 21.63 4.07
N TYR A 183 -3.88 22.71 3.49
CA TYR A 183 -3.30 22.67 2.14
C TYR A 183 -2.13 21.71 2.08
N ARG A 184 -1.26 21.74 3.09
CA ARG A 184 -0.12 20.83 3.18
C ARG A 184 -0.54 19.38 3.34
N LEU A 185 -1.59 19.11 4.11
CA LEU A 185 -2.18 17.76 4.22
C LEU A 185 -2.66 17.27 2.85
N GLN A 186 -3.44 18.06 2.12
CA GLN A 186 -3.93 17.72 0.79
C GLN A 186 -2.79 17.40 -0.17
N GLU A 187 -1.75 18.24 -0.21
CA GLU A 187 -0.55 18.03 -1.02
C GLU A 187 0.14 16.68 -0.70
N LEU A 188 0.31 16.36 0.58
CA LEU A 188 0.94 15.11 1.02
C LEU A 188 0.13 13.86 0.64
N PHE A 189 -1.20 13.95 0.73
CA PHE A 189 -2.06 12.87 0.29
C PHE A 189 -2.03 12.69 -1.24
N LEU A 190 -2.04 13.77 -2.01
CA LEU A 190 -1.94 13.72 -3.49
C LEU A 190 -0.62 13.11 -3.98
N GLN A 191 0.46 13.16 -3.19
CA GLN A 191 1.70 12.48 -3.52
C GLN A 191 1.61 10.94 -3.46
N ARG A 192 0.60 10.39 -2.77
CA ARG A 192 0.47 8.95 -2.48
C ARG A 192 -0.85 8.35 -2.91
N ARG A 193 -1.85 9.16 -3.23
CA ARG A 193 -3.21 8.72 -3.58
C ARG A 193 -3.67 9.33 -4.89
N ALA A 194 -4.59 8.64 -5.54
CA ALA A 194 -5.22 9.13 -6.76
C ALA A 194 -5.93 10.47 -6.53
N ALA A 195 -5.85 11.37 -7.50
CA ALA A 195 -6.56 12.64 -7.49
C ALA A 195 -8.08 12.48 -7.30
N THR A 196 -8.63 11.36 -7.76
CA THR A 196 -10.04 10.97 -7.67
C THR A 196 -10.45 10.34 -6.32
N THR A 197 -9.50 10.17 -5.37
CA THR A 197 -9.83 9.64 -4.04
C THR A 197 -10.93 10.45 -3.39
N PRO A 198 -12.03 9.83 -2.89
CA PRO A 198 -13.13 10.56 -2.27
C PRO A 198 -12.70 11.28 -0.99
N VAL A 199 -13.21 12.49 -0.85
CA VAL A 199 -13.12 13.30 0.38
C VAL A 199 -14.54 13.72 0.76
N GLY A 200 -14.96 13.35 1.98
CA GLY A 200 -16.20 13.79 2.56
C GLY A 200 -15.95 14.74 3.72
N TYR A 201 -16.72 15.82 3.84
CA TYR A 201 -16.62 16.68 5.00
C TYR A 201 -18.00 17.11 5.49
N VAL A 202 -18.10 17.17 6.81
CA VAL A 202 -19.36 17.50 7.49
C VAL A 202 -19.08 18.62 8.47
N ARG A 203 -19.74 19.74 8.23
CA ARG A 203 -19.75 20.90 9.13
C ARG A 203 -20.89 20.72 10.13
N GLN A 204 -20.63 21.00 11.40
CA GLN A 204 -21.62 20.94 12.49
C GLN A 204 -22.43 19.63 12.53
N ALA A 205 -21.75 18.48 12.41
CA ALA A 205 -22.37 17.16 12.39
C ALA A 205 -23.32 16.95 13.59
N GLY A 206 -24.57 16.62 13.32
CA GLY A 206 -25.61 16.38 14.34
C GLY A 206 -26.24 17.65 14.90
N ARG A 207 -26.03 18.84 14.32
CA ARG A 207 -26.58 20.12 14.73
C ARG A 207 -27.51 20.70 13.67
N ASP A 208 -28.29 21.72 14.01
CA ASP A 208 -29.29 22.34 13.10
C ASP A 208 -28.67 22.92 11.81
N GLU A 209 -27.43 23.44 11.91
CA GLU A 209 -26.69 24.00 10.77
C GLU A 209 -25.79 22.96 10.08
N GLN A 210 -26.16 21.69 10.10
CA GLN A 210 -25.38 20.62 9.51
C GLN A 210 -25.29 20.75 7.99
N GLU A 211 -24.08 20.72 7.46
CA GLU A 211 -23.79 20.65 6.03
C GLU A 211 -22.97 19.39 5.73
N VAL A 212 -23.33 18.66 4.66
CA VAL A 212 -22.65 17.43 4.23
C VAL A 212 -22.20 17.61 2.79
N LYS A 213 -20.92 17.46 2.52
CA LYS A 213 -20.37 17.53 1.15
C LYS A 213 -19.43 16.35 0.88
N THR A 214 -19.42 15.94 -0.38
CA THR A 214 -18.49 14.92 -0.90
C THR A 214 -17.87 15.43 -2.18
N THR A 215 -16.54 15.28 -2.32
CA THR A 215 -15.74 15.72 -3.44
C THR A 215 -14.61 14.72 -3.70
N THR A 216 -13.64 15.06 -4.55
CA THR A 216 -12.39 14.32 -4.73
C THR A 216 -11.24 15.00 -4.01
N LEU A 217 -10.14 14.28 -3.82
CA LEU A 217 -8.94 14.82 -3.18
C LEU A 217 -8.34 16.00 -3.98
N ALA A 218 -8.43 15.98 -5.31
CA ALA A 218 -7.96 17.07 -6.16
C ALA A 218 -8.89 18.29 -6.14
N ASP A 219 -10.21 18.07 -6.08
CA ASP A 219 -11.21 19.14 -6.15
C ASP A 219 -11.60 19.68 -4.76
N PHE A 220 -11.07 19.10 -3.68
CA PHE A 220 -11.31 19.57 -2.33
C PHE A 220 -10.69 20.96 -2.14
N ASP A 221 -11.52 21.95 -1.83
CA ASP A 221 -11.06 23.29 -1.49
C ASP A 221 -10.94 23.45 0.03
N PRO A 222 -9.72 23.65 0.58
CA PRO A 222 -9.52 23.94 2.00
C PRO A 222 -10.25 25.20 2.51
N GLU A 223 -10.71 26.08 1.63
CA GLU A 223 -11.51 27.25 2.03
C GLU A 223 -12.97 26.93 2.37
N ASP A 224 -13.48 25.80 1.91
CA ASP A 224 -14.85 25.33 2.18
C ASP A 224 -15.08 24.88 3.64
N VAL A 225 -14.04 24.80 4.45
CA VAL A 225 -14.13 24.24 5.81
C VAL A 225 -13.67 25.22 6.89
N ASP A 226 -14.20 25.00 8.08
CA ASP A 226 -13.91 25.78 9.28
C ASP A 226 -13.55 24.88 10.48
N MET A 227 -13.43 25.47 11.67
CA MET A 227 -13.10 24.70 12.89
C MET A 227 -14.20 23.74 13.36
N PHE A 228 -15.43 23.88 12.83
CA PHE A 228 -16.58 23.02 13.16
C PHE A 228 -16.75 21.87 12.17
N THR A 229 -15.80 21.68 11.30
CA THR A 229 -15.83 20.68 10.23
C THR A 229 -14.98 19.47 10.59
N VAL A 230 -15.48 18.28 10.29
CA VAL A 230 -14.72 17.03 10.27
C VAL A 230 -14.58 16.58 8.83
N ILE A 231 -13.37 16.22 8.43
CA ILE A 231 -13.07 15.75 7.08
C ILE A 231 -12.76 14.26 7.15
N ILE A 232 -13.22 13.47 6.18
CA ILE A 232 -12.89 12.07 6.01
C ILE A 232 -12.29 11.90 4.62
N ILE A 233 -11.05 11.44 4.54
CA ILE A 233 -10.32 11.16 3.31
C ILE A 233 -10.33 9.65 3.11
N GLY A 234 -10.79 9.19 1.95
CA GLY A 234 -10.84 7.78 1.59
C GLY A 234 -9.46 7.16 1.37
N ASN A 235 -9.44 5.85 1.23
CA ASN A 235 -8.25 5.08 0.82
C ASN A 235 -8.32 4.70 -0.68
N SER A 236 -7.36 3.89 -1.15
CA SER A 236 -7.30 3.45 -2.55
C SER A 236 -8.52 2.64 -3.02
N GLN A 237 -9.31 2.09 -2.09
CA GLN A 237 -10.51 1.29 -2.39
C GLN A 237 -11.82 2.08 -2.24
N SER A 238 -11.75 3.30 -1.74
CA SER A 238 -12.92 4.12 -1.48
C SER A 238 -13.54 4.65 -2.78
N TYR A 239 -14.86 4.74 -2.81
CA TYR A 239 -15.61 5.27 -3.95
C TYR A 239 -16.90 5.96 -3.50
N VAL A 240 -17.54 6.68 -4.41
CA VAL A 240 -18.86 7.27 -4.22
C VAL A 240 -19.84 6.60 -5.17
N ALA A 241 -20.95 6.09 -4.63
CA ALA A 241 -22.05 5.52 -5.38
C ALA A 241 -23.38 6.01 -4.81
N ASP A 242 -24.29 6.42 -5.69
CA ASP A 242 -25.62 6.97 -5.31
C ASP A 242 -25.55 8.06 -4.23
N GLY A 243 -24.53 8.93 -4.34
CA GLY A 243 -24.29 10.00 -3.37
C GLY A 243 -23.77 9.52 -2.00
N LYS A 244 -23.38 8.26 -1.87
CA LYS A 244 -22.82 7.70 -0.64
C LYS A 244 -21.32 7.43 -0.81
N PHE A 245 -20.55 7.89 0.15
CA PHE A 245 -19.13 7.60 0.27
C PHE A 245 -18.95 6.25 0.97
N ILE A 246 -18.31 5.29 0.31
CA ILE A 246 -18.16 3.90 0.75
C ILE A 246 -16.70 3.51 0.72
N THR A 247 -16.21 2.89 1.78
CA THR A 247 -14.96 2.14 1.80
C THR A 247 -15.28 0.67 2.02
N PRO A 248 -15.13 -0.19 0.99
CA PRO A 248 -15.58 -1.58 1.04
C PRO A 248 -14.65 -2.44 1.90
N ARG A 249 -15.19 -3.44 2.57
CA ARG A 249 -14.40 -4.49 3.27
C ARG A 249 -14.04 -5.67 2.37
N GLY A 250 -14.42 -5.62 1.10
CA GLY A 250 -14.09 -6.67 0.12
C GLY A 250 -15.06 -7.86 0.10
N TYR A 251 -16.23 -7.79 0.74
CA TYR A 251 -17.25 -8.85 0.69
C TYR A 251 -17.80 -9.09 -0.72
N TYR A 252 -17.90 -8.06 -1.53
CA TYR A 252 -18.38 -8.08 -2.91
C TYR A 252 -17.28 -7.58 -3.85
N ARG A 253 -16.09 -8.21 -3.82
CA ARG A 253 -15.19 -8.06 -4.95
C ARG A 253 -15.86 -8.77 -6.11
N GLU A 254 -16.34 -8.01 -7.10
CA GLU A 254 -16.65 -8.57 -8.40
C GLU A 254 -15.39 -9.31 -8.88
N PRO A 255 -15.49 -10.59 -9.29
CA PRO A 255 -14.38 -11.17 -10.01
C PRO A 255 -14.20 -10.33 -11.27
N SER A 256 -13.13 -9.57 -11.32
CA SER A 256 -12.71 -8.85 -12.54
C SER A 256 -12.76 -9.85 -13.69
N GLY A 257 -13.63 -9.60 -14.65
CA GLY A 257 -14.07 -10.36 -15.81
C GLY A 257 -13.33 -11.64 -16.13
N GLY A 258 -14.03 -12.81 -16.00
CA GLY A 258 -13.50 -14.14 -16.23
C GLY A 258 -12.72 -14.63 -15.02
N ALA A 259 -13.21 -15.66 -14.32
CA ALA A 259 -12.61 -16.19 -13.10
C ALA A 259 -11.12 -16.49 -13.30
N GLU A 260 -10.25 -15.55 -12.90
CA GLU A 260 -8.81 -15.78 -12.91
C GLU A 260 -8.51 -16.91 -11.94
N LYS A 261 -7.75 -17.89 -12.40
CA LYS A 261 -7.34 -19.00 -11.55
C LYS A 261 -6.57 -18.48 -10.34
N PRO A 262 -6.68 -19.11 -9.15
CA PRO A 262 -5.98 -18.65 -7.93
C PRO A 262 -4.47 -18.43 -8.15
N GLY A 263 -3.81 -19.26 -8.96
CA GLY A 263 -2.40 -19.09 -9.30
C GLY A 263 -2.10 -17.82 -10.09
N GLN A 264 -3.00 -17.38 -10.96
CA GLN A 264 -2.85 -16.12 -11.71
C GLN A 264 -2.96 -14.92 -10.77
N GLN A 265 -3.91 -14.92 -9.83
CA GLN A 265 -4.10 -13.85 -8.84
C GLN A 265 -2.87 -13.69 -7.94
N ILE A 266 -2.32 -14.82 -7.44
CA ILE A 266 -1.09 -14.83 -6.63
C ILE A 266 0.08 -14.24 -7.42
N MET A 267 0.23 -14.65 -8.69
CA MET A 267 1.31 -14.17 -9.52
C MET A 267 1.18 -12.67 -9.85
N MET A 268 -0.04 -12.19 -10.13
CA MET A 268 -0.30 -10.76 -10.35
C MET A 268 0.00 -9.93 -9.09
N GLN A 269 -0.42 -10.42 -7.92
CA GLN A 269 -0.12 -9.76 -6.65
C GLN A 269 1.39 -9.70 -6.39
N SER A 270 2.11 -10.80 -6.65
CA SER A 270 3.56 -10.85 -6.53
C SER A 270 4.24 -9.83 -7.45
N PHE A 271 3.83 -9.72 -8.70
CA PHE A 271 4.39 -8.75 -9.64
C PHE A 271 4.14 -7.30 -9.22
N ARG A 272 2.95 -6.99 -8.70
CA ARG A 272 2.64 -5.65 -8.15
C ARG A 272 3.49 -5.32 -6.92
N THR A 273 3.67 -6.31 -6.04
CA THR A 273 4.54 -6.15 -4.86
C THR A 273 5.98 -5.87 -5.29
N ILE A 274 6.53 -6.68 -6.19
CA ILE A 274 7.90 -6.51 -6.72
C ILE A 274 8.05 -5.14 -7.40
N GLU A 275 7.08 -4.76 -8.26
CA GLU A 275 7.11 -3.46 -8.94
C GLU A 275 7.14 -2.29 -7.95
N GLY A 276 6.36 -2.38 -6.86
CA GLY A 276 6.35 -1.36 -5.80
C GLY A 276 7.66 -1.27 -5.01
N GLU A 277 8.45 -2.33 -4.97
CA GLU A 277 9.71 -2.43 -4.23
C GLU A 277 10.95 -2.16 -5.09
N LEU A 278 10.83 -2.03 -6.43
CA LEU A 278 11.96 -1.68 -7.30
C LEU A 278 12.57 -0.33 -6.91
N HIS A 279 13.89 -0.28 -6.84
CA HIS A 279 14.64 0.95 -6.55
C HIS A 279 14.49 1.99 -7.67
N ARG A 280 14.34 1.53 -8.90
CA ARG A 280 14.16 2.35 -10.09
C ARG A 280 12.82 2.02 -10.77
N GLN A 281 12.06 3.04 -11.20
CA GLN A 281 10.75 2.88 -11.82
C GLN A 281 10.73 3.09 -13.34
N ASP A 282 11.74 3.73 -13.91
CA ASP A 282 11.83 4.19 -15.31
C ASP A 282 12.49 3.17 -16.26
N TYR A 283 12.30 1.87 -16.00
CA TYR A 283 12.77 0.83 -16.92
C TYR A 283 11.94 0.78 -18.20
N PRO A 284 12.56 0.53 -19.38
CA PRO A 284 11.82 0.17 -20.59
C PRO A 284 10.90 -1.04 -20.33
N LEU A 285 9.72 -1.07 -20.96
CA LEU A 285 8.67 -2.04 -20.64
C LEU A 285 9.15 -3.49 -20.72
N GLY A 286 9.86 -3.88 -21.77
CA GLY A 286 10.37 -5.23 -21.94
C GLY A 286 11.45 -5.60 -20.91
N HIS A 287 12.34 -4.66 -20.59
CA HIS A 287 13.33 -4.87 -19.52
C HIS A 287 12.63 -5.06 -18.17
N LYS A 288 11.69 -4.17 -17.83
CA LYS A 288 10.90 -4.26 -16.60
C LYS A 288 10.16 -5.59 -16.51
N TRP A 289 9.53 -6.03 -17.59
CA TRP A 289 8.82 -7.30 -17.63
C TRP A 289 9.75 -8.50 -17.36
N ALA A 290 10.91 -8.54 -18.02
CA ALA A 290 11.92 -9.57 -17.77
C ALA A 290 12.44 -9.52 -16.33
N LEU A 291 12.65 -8.33 -15.77
CA LEU A 291 13.11 -8.11 -14.40
C LEU A 291 12.09 -8.62 -13.37
N LEU A 292 10.80 -8.28 -13.53
CA LEU A 292 9.73 -8.77 -12.65
C LEU A 292 9.65 -10.29 -12.65
N HIS A 293 9.78 -10.92 -13.82
CA HIS A 293 9.86 -12.37 -13.95
C HIS A 293 11.10 -12.95 -13.24
N ALA A 294 12.25 -12.31 -13.38
CA ALA A 294 13.51 -12.75 -12.75
C ALA A 294 13.43 -12.64 -11.22
N ILE A 295 12.98 -11.51 -10.68
CA ILE A 295 12.83 -11.31 -9.22
C ILE A 295 11.77 -12.25 -8.66
N HIS A 296 10.61 -12.41 -9.34
CA HIS A 296 9.59 -13.37 -8.91
C HIS A 296 10.13 -14.80 -8.76
N THR A 297 11.02 -15.21 -9.67
CA THR A 297 11.61 -16.55 -9.67
C THR A 297 12.69 -16.74 -8.61
N THR A 298 13.44 -15.70 -8.28
CA THR A 298 14.62 -15.76 -7.41
C THR A 298 14.42 -15.15 -6.03
N ALA A 299 13.38 -14.34 -5.85
CA ALA A 299 13.19 -13.46 -4.69
C ALA A 299 14.42 -12.59 -4.37
N ASP A 300 15.16 -12.17 -5.42
CA ASP A 300 16.48 -11.50 -5.29
C ASP A 300 16.43 -10.17 -6.07
N PHE A 301 16.40 -9.06 -5.37
CA PHE A 301 16.41 -7.70 -5.94
C PHE A 301 17.78 -7.29 -6.52
N ASP A 302 18.87 -8.02 -6.26
CA ASP A 302 20.13 -7.80 -6.96
C ASP A 302 19.98 -8.00 -8.48
N MET A 303 18.89 -8.63 -8.93
CA MET A 303 18.54 -8.74 -10.36
C MET A 303 18.45 -7.37 -11.05
N GLU A 304 18.07 -6.30 -10.35
CA GLU A 304 18.08 -4.92 -10.89
C GLU A 304 19.47 -4.48 -11.38
N GLN A 305 20.52 -4.99 -10.77
CA GLN A 305 21.90 -4.61 -11.09
C GLN A 305 22.55 -5.55 -12.11
N ILE A 306 22.10 -6.81 -12.16
CA ILE A 306 22.79 -7.86 -12.93
C ILE A 306 22.01 -8.35 -14.15
N LEU A 307 20.71 -8.06 -14.27
CA LEU A 307 19.94 -8.35 -15.48
C LEU A 307 20.18 -7.23 -16.50
N SER A 308 20.77 -7.55 -17.63
CA SER A 308 20.95 -6.64 -18.74
C SER A 308 20.18 -7.11 -19.97
N THR A 309 19.56 -6.20 -20.69
CA THR A 309 18.89 -6.45 -21.97
C THR A 309 19.40 -5.44 -22.99
N ASP A 310 19.56 -5.87 -24.23
CA ASP A 310 19.71 -4.90 -25.33
C ASP A 310 18.43 -4.06 -25.46
N ASP A 311 18.54 -2.95 -26.15
CA ASP A 311 17.39 -2.08 -26.43
C ASP A 311 16.27 -2.87 -27.10
N GLN A 312 15.10 -2.86 -26.45
CA GLN A 312 13.90 -3.57 -26.87
C GLN A 312 14.08 -5.08 -27.18
N ALA A 313 15.03 -5.76 -26.50
CA ALA A 313 15.31 -7.17 -26.79
C ALA A 313 14.10 -8.07 -26.60
N VAL A 314 13.32 -7.88 -25.53
CA VAL A 314 12.11 -8.67 -25.24
C VAL A 314 11.04 -8.43 -26.29
N GLU A 315 10.78 -7.18 -26.63
CA GLU A 315 9.83 -6.74 -27.66
C GLU A 315 10.21 -7.29 -29.03
N ARG A 316 11.47 -7.16 -29.42
CA ARG A 316 11.99 -7.66 -30.70
C ARG A 316 11.84 -9.17 -30.81
N LEU A 317 12.11 -9.91 -29.74
CA LEU A 317 11.95 -11.37 -29.71
C LEU A 317 10.46 -11.76 -29.74
N TYR A 318 9.61 -11.10 -28.96
CA TYR A 318 8.17 -11.35 -28.99
C TYR A 318 7.56 -11.06 -30.38
N ASN A 319 7.97 -9.97 -31.04
CA ASN A 319 7.50 -9.68 -32.40
C ASN A 319 7.94 -10.76 -33.41
N LYS A 320 9.15 -11.32 -33.29
CA LYS A 320 9.57 -12.47 -34.12
C LYS A 320 8.71 -13.72 -33.87
N VAL A 321 8.28 -13.95 -32.63
CA VAL A 321 7.32 -15.01 -32.29
C VAL A 321 5.98 -14.75 -32.97
N LYS A 322 5.44 -13.55 -32.82
CA LYS A 322 4.13 -13.15 -33.36
C LYS A 322 4.07 -13.22 -34.87
N ASP A 323 5.16 -12.83 -35.52
CA ASP A 323 5.29 -12.86 -37.00
C ASP A 323 5.61 -14.28 -37.53
N GLY A 324 5.70 -15.30 -36.69
CA GLY A 324 6.06 -16.66 -37.07
C GLY A 324 7.50 -16.85 -37.56
N ARG A 325 8.38 -15.86 -37.34
CA ARG A 325 9.82 -15.90 -37.67
C ARG A 325 10.65 -16.63 -36.63
N LEU A 326 10.17 -16.73 -35.40
CA LEU A 326 10.76 -17.54 -34.34
C LEU A 326 9.82 -18.70 -34.04
N LYS A 327 10.26 -19.93 -34.34
CA LYS A 327 9.48 -21.15 -34.16
C LYS A 327 10.09 -22.13 -33.16
N THR A 328 11.36 -21.97 -32.83
CA THR A 328 12.09 -22.91 -32.00
C THR A 328 12.87 -22.21 -30.91
N ILE A 329 12.75 -22.69 -29.68
CA ILE A 329 13.61 -22.34 -28.54
C ILE A 329 14.51 -23.53 -28.28
N VAL A 330 15.83 -23.33 -28.33
CA VAL A 330 16.83 -24.34 -27.99
C VAL A 330 17.37 -24.07 -26.60
N THR A 331 17.43 -25.08 -25.77
CA THR A 331 17.94 -24.99 -24.39
C THR A 331 19.16 -25.87 -24.19
N ASP A 332 20.06 -25.45 -23.29
CA ASP A 332 21.29 -26.20 -22.97
C ASP A 332 21.03 -27.47 -22.17
N VAL A 333 19.98 -27.48 -21.33
CA VAL A 333 19.59 -28.61 -20.47
C VAL A 333 18.06 -28.75 -20.41
N THR A 334 17.58 -30.00 -20.19
CA THR A 334 16.16 -30.33 -20.13
C THR A 334 15.40 -29.58 -19.03
N MET A 335 16.07 -29.20 -17.95
CA MET A 335 15.47 -28.43 -16.87
C MET A 335 14.98 -27.05 -17.34
N VAL A 336 15.69 -26.38 -18.25
CA VAL A 336 15.23 -25.14 -18.86
C VAL A 336 13.97 -25.37 -19.71
N THR A 337 14.00 -26.40 -20.58
CA THR A 337 12.85 -26.77 -21.42
C THR A 337 11.60 -27.06 -20.58
N SER A 338 11.79 -27.78 -19.48
CA SER A 338 10.69 -28.16 -18.58
C SER A 338 10.06 -26.97 -17.85
N GLY A 339 10.81 -25.89 -17.64
CA GLY A 339 10.35 -24.65 -17.00
C GLY A 339 9.63 -23.69 -17.96
N ILE A 340 9.69 -23.90 -19.28
CA ILE A 340 8.96 -23.08 -20.25
C ILE A 340 7.48 -23.50 -20.26
N ARG A 341 6.58 -22.53 -20.20
CA ARG A 341 5.13 -22.74 -20.13
C ARG A 341 4.60 -23.45 -21.37
N LYS A 342 4.11 -24.66 -21.21
CA LYS A 342 3.56 -25.46 -22.30
C LYS A 342 2.36 -24.80 -22.98
N GLY A 343 1.49 -24.13 -22.20
CA GLY A 343 0.35 -23.38 -22.73
C GLY A 343 0.79 -22.24 -23.64
N ALA A 344 1.83 -21.48 -23.29
CA ALA A 344 2.38 -20.43 -24.11
C ALA A 344 3.00 -20.96 -25.41
N LEU A 345 3.77 -22.07 -25.32
CA LEU A 345 4.34 -22.74 -26.49
C LEU A 345 3.27 -23.17 -27.47
N GLN A 346 2.20 -23.83 -26.97
CA GLN A 346 1.07 -24.27 -27.81
C GLN A 346 0.32 -23.10 -28.43
N ARG A 347 0.00 -22.08 -27.64
CA ARG A 347 -0.72 -20.87 -28.13
C ARG A 347 0.03 -20.17 -29.24
N LEU A 348 1.35 -20.11 -29.16
CA LEU A 348 2.20 -19.38 -30.08
C LEU A 348 2.81 -20.24 -31.19
N GLY A 349 2.55 -21.56 -31.20
CA GLY A 349 3.08 -22.49 -32.19
C GLY A 349 4.61 -22.62 -32.15
N ILE A 350 5.19 -22.56 -30.94
CA ILE A 350 6.63 -22.67 -30.70
C ILE A 350 7.00 -24.03 -30.16
N GLU A 351 8.10 -24.56 -30.61
CA GLU A 351 8.69 -25.79 -30.11
C GLU A 351 9.91 -25.49 -29.22
N ALA A 352 9.99 -26.10 -28.03
CA ALA A 352 11.16 -26.03 -27.16
C ALA A 352 11.94 -27.34 -27.21
N LYS A 353 13.21 -27.29 -27.57
CA LYS A 353 14.09 -28.47 -27.77
C LYS A 353 15.33 -28.42 -26.90
N CYS A 354 15.69 -29.57 -26.37
CA CYS A 354 16.97 -29.82 -25.75
C CYS A 354 17.60 -31.07 -26.38
N TYR A 355 18.80 -30.93 -26.92
CA TYR A 355 19.48 -32.01 -27.62
C TYR A 355 20.35 -32.91 -26.72
N LEU A 356 20.43 -32.61 -25.42
CA LEU A 356 21.28 -33.31 -24.48
C LEU A 356 21.03 -34.85 -24.42
N GLY A 357 19.77 -35.26 -24.67
CA GLY A 357 19.33 -36.63 -24.70
C GLY A 357 19.44 -37.32 -26.08
N ASP A 358 19.84 -36.61 -27.13
CA ASP A 358 19.96 -37.18 -28.48
C ASP A 358 21.17 -38.15 -28.54
N PRO A 359 21.01 -39.35 -29.04
CA PRO A 359 22.11 -40.33 -29.14
C PRO A 359 23.31 -39.81 -29.96
N ARG A 360 23.08 -39.01 -30.97
CA ARG A 360 24.13 -38.38 -31.79
C ARG A 360 25.06 -37.48 -31.00
N VAL A 361 24.56 -36.84 -29.96
CA VAL A 361 25.30 -35.94 -29.06
C VAL A 361 26.37 -36.68 -28.27
N ALA A 362 26.04 -37.87 -27.76
CA ALA A 362 27.05 -38.69 -27.04
C ALA A 362 28.18 -39.06 -27.96
N GLN A 363 27.89 -39.61 -29.16
CA GLN A 363 28.88 -40.01 -30.13
C GLN A 363 29.76 -38.81 -30.59
N MET A 364 29.13 -37.65 -30.85
CA MET A 364 29.83 -36.42 -31.25
C MET A 364 30.74 -35.92 -30.14
N GLY A 365 30.30 -35.94 -28.87
CA GLY A 365 31.09 -35.57 -27.71
C GLY A 365 32.36 -36.39 -27.57
N ASP A 366 32.22 -37.73 -27.64
CA ASP A 366 33.34 -38.66 -27.54
C ASP A 366 34.31 -38.50 -28.71
N THR A 367 33.80 -38.37 -29.95
CA THR A 367 34.62 -38.25 -31.16
C THR A 367 35.44 -36.94 -31.18
N LEU A 368 34.86 -35.85 -30.74
CA LEU A 368 35.43 -34.50 -30.81
C LEU A 368 36.13 -34.06 -29.52
N GLY A 369 36.04 -34.83 -28.44
CA GLY A 369 36.58 -34.48 -27.12
C GLY A 369 35.93 -33.23 -26.52
N ILE A 370 34.63 -33.05 -26.75
CA ILE A 370 33.86 -31.89 -26.25
C ILE A 370 32.76 -32.35 -25.30
N THR A 371 32.21 -31.39 -24.52
CA THR A 371 31.12 -31.72 -23.62
C THR A 371 29.84 -32.07 -24.37
N ARG A 372 28.97 -32.88 -23.78
CA ARG A 372 27.66 -33.21 -24.35
C ARG A 372 26.81 -31.95 -24.65
N THR A 373 26.90 -30.94 -23.80
CA THR A 373 26.18 -29.68 -24.01
C THR A 373 26.75 -28.91 -25.21
N GLN A 374 28.04 -28.90 -25.45
CA GLN A 374 28.63 -28.33 -26.66
C GLN A 374 28.20 -29.11 -27.92
N ALA A 375 28.28 -30.45 -27.89
CA ALA A 375 27.79 -31.30 -28.97
C ALA A 375 26.32 -31.07 -29.28
N GLY A 376 25.49 -30.92 -28.24
CA GLY A 376 24.05 -30.60 -28.36
C GLY A 376 23.81 -29.27 -29.06
N ILE A 377 24.59 -28.23 -28.75
CA ILE A 377 24.49 -26.94 -29.45
C ILE A 377 24.92 -27.01 -30.91
N ARG A 378 25.99 -27.78 -31.23
CA ARG A 378 26.34 -28.00 -32.64
C ARG A 378 25.23 -28.62 -33.43
N LEU A 379 24.64 -29.68 -32.93
CA LEU A 379 23.51 -30.36 -33.56
C LEU A 379 22.29 -29.44 -33.66
N ALA A 380 22.00 -28.67 -32.61
CA ALA A 380 20.90 -27.72 -32.61
C ALA A 380 21.10 -26.61 -33.67
N VAL A 381 22.31 -26.13 -33.87
CA VAL A 381 22.63 -25.11 -34.90
C VAL A 381 22.50 -25.68 -36.30
N GLU A 382 22.86 -26.95 -36.50
CA GLU A 382 22.66 -27.62 -37.81
C GLU A 382 21.18 -27.70 -38.19
N GLU A 383 20.31 -27.98 -37.21
CA GLU A 383 18.86 -28.13 -37.43
C GLU A 383 18.08 -26.80 -37.37
N HIS A 384 18.50 -25.88 -36.46
CA HIS A 384 17.79 -24.64 -36.13
C HIS A 384 18.78 -23.46 -35.96
N PRO A 385 19.48 -23.01 -37.00
CA PRO A 385 20.50 -21.97 -36.89
C PRO A 385 19.95 -20.58 -36.49
N ASP A 386 18.67 -20.40 -36.58
CA ASP A 386 17.90 -19.16 -36.33
C ASP A 386 17.02 -19.23 -35.07
N ALA A 387 17.17 -20.26 -34.23
CA ALA A 387 16.40 -20.40 -33.00
C ALA A 387 16.72 -19.31 -31.96
N LEU A 388 15.86 -19.17 -30.94
CA LEU A 388 16.18 -18.52 -29.69
C LEU A 388 16.96 -19.54 -28.82
N PHE A 389 18.20 -19.22 -28.45
CA PHE A 389 19.02 -20.08 -27.62
C PHE A 389 19.00 -19.60 -26.16
N ALA A 390 18.62 -20.49 -25.23
CA ALA A 390 18.52 -20.18 -23.80
C ALA A 390 19.44 -21.09 -22.97
N PHE A 391 20.37 -20.45 -22.25
CA PHE A 391 21.39 -21.12 -21.44
C PHE A 391 21.17 -20.85 -19.96
N GLY A 392 20.94 -21.91 -19.20
CA GLY A 392 20.73 -21.84 -17.75
C GLY A 392 21.78 -22.55 -16.91
N ASN A 393 22.54 -23.47 -17.50
CA ASN A 393 23.45 -24.31 -16.75
C ASN A 393 24.88 -24.45 -17.35
N ALA A 394 25.00 -24.49 -18.67
CA ALA A 394 26.27 -24.88 -19.33
C ALA A 394 27.02 -23.70 -19.97
N PRO A 395 28.00 -23.08 -19.32
CA PRO A 395 28.81 -22.02 -19.91
C PRO A 395 29.51 -22.47 -21.20
N THR A 396 30.00 -23.72 -21.26
CA THR A 396 30.68 -24.29 -22.44
C THR A 396 29.77 -24.37 -23.66
N ALA A 397 28.49 -24.63 -23.46
CA ALA A 397 27.48 -24.60 -24.53
C ALA A 397 27.26 -23.19 -25.08
N LEU A 398 27.24 -22.18 -24.22
CA LEU A 398 27.13 -20.77 -24.63
C LEU A 398 28.38 -20.33 -25.42
N MET A 399 29.58 -20.72 -24.97
CA MET A 399 30.82 -20.46 -25.66
C MET A 399 30.84 -21.12 -27.06
N GLU A 400 30.37 -22.35 -27.18
CA GLU A 400 30.25 -23.06 -28.46
C GLU A 400 29.29 -22.30 -29.43
N LEU A 401 28.15 -21.82 -28.95
CA LEU A 401 27.27 -21.00 -29.77
C LEU A 401 27.98 -19.75 -30.28
N CYS A 402 28.70 -19.05 -29.40
CA CYS A 402 29.46 -17.85 -29.78
C CYS A 402 30.49 -18.14 -30.88
N ASP A 403 31.18 -19.26 -30.80
CA ASP A 403 32.12 -19.69 -31.83
C ASP A 403 31.41 -20.03 -33.16
N LEU A 404 30.26 -20.66 -33.13
CA LEU A 404 29.49 -20.98 -34.32
C LEU A 404 28.93 -19.70 -35.00
N ILE A 405 28.53 -18.71 -34.21
CA ILE A 405 28.12 -17.39 -34.72
C ILE A 405 29.29 -16.71 -35.43
N ARG A 406 30.48 -16.66 -34.83
CA ARG A 406 31.69 -16.06 -35.42
C ARG A 406 32.13 -16.77 -36.71
N LYS A 407 31.90 -18.07 -36.82
CA LYS A 407 32.16 -18.87 -38.01
C LYS A 407 31.06 -18.74 -39.08
N GLY A 408 29.99 -17.92 -38.84
CA GLY A 408 28.89 -17.73 -39.74
C GLY A 408 27.93 -18.93 -39.87
N LYS A 409 28.05 -19.92 -38.98
CA LYS A 409 27.24 -21.14 -38.95
C LYS A 409 25.89 -20.99 -38.25
N ALA A 410 25.80 -20.03 -37.32
CA ALA A 410 24.56 -19.71 -36.61
C ALA A 410 24.18 -18.24 -36.75
N ARG A 411 22.88 -17.96 -36.86
CA ARG A 411 22.29 -16.62 -36.85
C ARG A 411 21.08 -16.59 -35.92
N PRO A 412 21.28 -16.70 -34.61
CA PRO A 412 20.20 -16.83 -33.65
C PRO A 412 19.16 -15.72 -33.75
N ALA A 413 17.90 -16.04 -33.54
CA ALA A 413 16.85 -15.03 -33.34
C ALA A 413 17.12 -14.19 -32.10
N GLY A 414 17.70 -14.80 -31.06
CA GLY A 414 18.16 -14.16 -29.85
C GLY A 414 18.90 -15.12 -28.92
N ILE A 415 19.45 -14.58 -27.84
CA ILE A 415 20.24 -15.33 -26.85
C ILE A 415 19.80 -14.94 -25.43
N ILE A 416 19.45 -15.94 -24.60
CA ILE A 416 19.30 -15.78 -23.16
C ILE A 416 20.54 -16.39 -22.49
N ALA A 417 21.41 -15.54 -21.93
CA ALA A 417 22.67 -15.93 -21.31
C ALA A 417 22.58 -15.86 -19.79
N ALA A 418 22.06 -16.94 -19.18
CA ALA A 418 21.89 -17.07 -17.74
C ALA A 418 22.55 -18.33 -17.14
N PRO A 419 23.70 -18.85 -17.65
CA PRO A 419 24.33 -19.97 -16.99
C PRO A 419 24.80 -19.59 -15.58
N VAL A 420 24.71 -20.55 -14.65
CA VAL A 420 25.17 -20.41 -13.25
C VAL A 420 26.45 -21.19 -13.03
N GLY A 421 27.36 -20.70 -12.17
CA GLY A 421 28.53 -21.46 -11.76
C GLY A 421 29.77 -20.62 -11.50
N PHE A 422 30.95 -21.30 -11.44
CA PHE A 422 32.19 -20.71 -11.03
C PHE A 422 33.33 -20.83 -12.07
N VAL A 423 33.18 -21.66 -13.09
CA VAL A 423 34.17 -21.90 -14.13
C VAL A 423 33.61 -21.45 -15.48
N HIS A 424 34.28 -20.53 -16.14
CA HIS A 424 33.93 -19.97 -17.46
C HIS A 424 32.57 -19.30 -17.57
N VAL A 425 31.88 -19.05 -16.46
CA VAL A 425 30.51 -18.47 -16.49
C VAL A 425 30.55 -17.00 -16.91
N CYS A 426 31.40 -16.19 -16.28
CA CYS A 426 31.53 -14.78 -16.61
C CYS A 426 32.08 -14.59 -18.03
N GLU A 427 33.08 -15.36 -18.40
CA GLU A 427 33.68 -15.34 -19.73
C GLU A 427 32.66 -15.66 -20.81
N SER A 428 31.85 -16.72 -20.63
CA SER A 428 30.82 -17.11 -21.60
C SER A 428 29.78 -16.01 -21.84
N LYS A 429 29.40 -15.30 -20.80
CA LYS A 429 28.45 -14.17 -20.88
C LYS A 429 29.10 -12.97 -21.59
N HIS A 430 30.36 -12.67 -21.31
CA HIS A 430 31.09 -11.62 -22.01
C HIS A 430 31.24 -11.89 -23.51
N MET A 431 31.41 -13.17 -23.91
CA MET A 431 31.51 -13.55 -25.32
C MET A 431 30.24 -13.22 -26.15
N VAL A 432 29.08 -13.09 -25.49
CA VAL A 432 27.81 -12.74 -26.14
C VAL A 432 27.70 -11.26 -26.45
N LYS A 433 28.30 -10.39 -25.64
CA LYS A 433 28.15 -8.92 -25.72
C LYS A 433 28.49 -8.30 -27.09
N PRO A 434 29.53 -8.74 -27.82
CA PRO A 434 29.89 -8.16 -29.12
C PRO A 434 28.88 -8.39 -30.25
N PHE A 435 27.90 -9.27 -30.09
CA PHE A 435 26.92 -9.57 -31.16
C PHE A 435 25.77 -8.55 -31.12
N HIS A 436 26.01 -7.30 -31.53
CA HIS A 436 25.08 -6.19 -31.44
C HIS A 436 23.77 -6.39 -32.22
N ASP A 437 23.80 -7.15 -33.31
CA ASP A 437 22.63 -7.40 -34.16
C ASP A 437 21.69 -8.47 -33.61
N ILE A 438 22.12 -9.25 -32.60
CA ILE A 438 21.37 -10.35 -31.99
C ILE A 438 20.76 -9.85 -30.68
N PRO A 439 19.42 -9.81 -30.55
CA PRO A 439 18.76 -9.48 -29.29
C PRO A 439 19.21 -10.42 -28.19
N LYS A 440 19.59 -9.89 -27.04
CA LYS A 440 20.07 -10.71 -25.93
C LYS A 440 19.58 -10.23 -24.57
N ILE A 441 19.40 -11.19 -23.67
CA ILE A 441 19.13 -10.99 -22.25
C ILE A 441 20.26 -11.70 -21.50
N ILE A 442 21.00 -10.96 -20.66
CA ILE A 442 22.18 -11.48 -19.95
C ILE A 442 21.95 -11.31 -18.46
N VAL A 443 22.16 -12.37 -17.68
CA VAL A 443 22.31 -12.29 -16.22
C VAL A 443 23.78 -12.21 -15.90
N GLU A 444 24.27 -11.05 -15.57
CA GLU A 444 25.69 -10.77 -15.36
C GLU A 444 26.29 -11.54 -14.17
N GLY A 445 27.60 -11.71 -14.19
CA GLY A 445 28.34 -12.37 -13.11
C GLY A 445 28.08 -13.88 -13.02
N ARG A 446 28.14 -14.42 -11.80
CA ARG A 446 28.06 -15.87 -11.53
C ARG A 446 26.63 -16.37 -11.28
N LYS A 447 25.68 -15.45 -10.94
CA LYS A 447 24.28 -15.78 -10.74
C LYS A 447 23.64 -16.19 -12.08
N GLY A 448 22.61 -17.03 -11.99
CA GLY A 448 21.91 -17.60 -13.14
C GLY A 448 21.13 -18.84 -12.72
N GLY A 449 20.88 -19.73 -13.66
CA GLY A 449 20.25 -21.02 -13.40
C GLY A 449 19.15 -21.39 -14.39
N SER A 450 18.83 -22.67 -14.45
CA SER A 450 17.82 -23.20 -15.39
C SER A 450 16.46 -22.57 -15.17
N ASN A 451 16.05 -22.34 -13.92
CA ASN A 451 14.77 -21.68 -13.61
C ASN A 451 14.75 -20.23 -14.13
N LEU A 452 15.87 -19.53 -13.98
CA LEU A 452 15.98 -18.14 -14.44
C LEU A 452 15.99 -18.05 -15.97
N ALA A 453 16.70 -18.93 -16.67
CA ALA A 453 16.63 -19.00 -18.12
C ALA A 453 15.21 -19.32 -18.64
N ALA A 454 14.52 -20.26 -18.01
CA ALA A 454 13.15 -20.62 -18.36
C ALA A 454 12.16 -19.48 -18.12
N THR A 455 12.27 -18.76 -16.97
CA THR A 455 11.39 -17.62 -16.68
C THR A 455 11.62 -16.45 -17.63
N LEU A 456 12.84 -16.22 -18.11
CA LEU A 456 13.15 -15.23 -19.13
C LEU A 456 12.56 -15.62 -20.49
N CYS A 457 12.54 -16.91 -20.87
CA CYS A 457 11.75 -17.39 -22.01
C CYS A 457 10.25 -17.10 -21.82
N ASN A 458 9.71 -17.38 -20.64
CA ASN A 458 8.31 -17.10 -20.34
C ASN A 458 7.98 -15.59 -20.40
N ALA A 459 8.88 -14.73 -19.97
CA ALA A 459 8.74 -13.28 -20.10
C ALA A 459 8.61 -12.85 -21.58
N ILE A 460 9.41 -13.43 -22.49
CA ILE A 460 9.28 -13.18 -23.92
C ILE A 460 7.93 -13.68 -24.45
N LEU A 461 7.53 -14.91 -24.10
CA LEU A 461 6.31 -15.54 -24.62
C LEU A 461 5.01 -14.90 -24.12
N THR A 462 5.07 -14.11 -23.05
CA THR A 462 3.93 -13.45 -22.42
C THR A 462 4.05 -11.91 -22.42
N PHE A 463 4.88 -11.37 -23.29
CA PHE A 463 5.14 -9.91 -23.31
C PHE A 463 3.90 -9.06 -23.64
N ASP A 464 2.92 -9.60 -24.34
CA ASP A 464 1.62 -8.94 -24.60
C ASP A 464 0.78 -8.71 -23.31
N ASP A 465 1.15 -9.31 -22.20
CA ASP A 465 0.53 -9.08 -20.89
C ASP A 465 1.26 -8.04 -20.02
N ALA A 466 2.40 -7.51 -20.51
CA ALA A 466 3.29 -6.65 -19.72
C ALA A 466 2.64 -5.30 -19.34
N GLU A 467 1.92 -4.65 -20.26
CA GLU A 467 1.27 -3.35 -20.02
C GLU A 467 0.18 -3.43 -18.95
N GLN A 468 -0.51 -4.56 -18.86
CA GLN A 468 -1.60 -4.76 -17.90
C GLN A 468 -1.13 -5.45 -16.62
N LEU A 469 0.16 -5.76 -16.50
CA LEU A 469 0.74 -6.53 -15.40
C LEU A 469 -0.06 -7.81 -15.10
N LYS A 470 -0.42 -8.57 -16.15
CA LYS A 470 -1.20 -9.82 -16.06
C LYS A 470 -0.33 -11.06 -16.34
N PRO A 471 0.68 -11.37 -15.49
CA PRO A 471 1.44 -12.60 -15.65
C PRO A 471 0.53 -13.80 -15.40
N GLY A 472 0.78 -14.91 -16.08
CA GLY A 472 0.10 -16.17 -15.76
C GLY A 472 -1.09 -16.52 -16.64
N ARG A 473 -1.25 -15.88 -17.80
CA ARG A 473 -2.29 -16.27 -18.79
C ARG A 473 -2.31 -17.76 -19.09
N ASP A 474 -1.13 -18.38 -19.15
CA ASP A 474 -0.95 -19.77 -19.56
C ASP A 474 -0.67 -20.72 -18.36
N LEU A 475 -1.08 -20.33 -17.13
CA LEU A 475 -0.98 -21.14 -15.91
C LEU A 475 -2.17 -22.10 -15.76
#